data_6430010c373c3bde41ce99bd28256e69
#
_entry.id   6430010c373c3bde41ce99bd28256e69
#
_cell.length_a   1.000
_cell.length_b   1.000
_cell.length_c   1.000
_cell.angle_alpha   90.00
_cell.angle_beta   90.00
_cell.angle_gamma   90.00
#
_symmetry.space_group_name_H-M   'P 1'
#
loop_
_entity.id
_entity.type
_entity.pdbx_description
1 polymer ?
#
loop_
_entity_poly.entity_id
_entity_poly.type
_entity_poly.pdbx_seq_one_letter_code
_entity_poly.pdbx_strand_id
1 'polypeptide(L)'
;MTENVNSNENELFDDGCGNQPQVQSQQQKKAFDAKNYLNTRLADNEQKRTVNIRIVLTEDIDGKKKFAIPVNIHSLKLSLNQNRQNKVAKGGYKSFICLNDHHIKDEVGQNGCPLCQKKLQIFEEANKVTDINEKKAICKQAYSYDTKTSYIVRCIERGKEDEGIKFWRFNKHDDGTGPFDTIKELWMAYHAAGRNIFDYKDGIDLILTLTKAPKKSENSPDKTAIKIMADVAPKPLGTDEQIEMWVNDTKDWKDMYRAKSFDYLALIADDKTPVFDTENKKWVAWKEITDKEKAEQEAAQELKEQPKPEPNPAPQPVVSSDDEEELPF
;
A
#
# COMPACT_ATOMS: atom_id res chain seq x y z
N MET A 1 22.40 21.38 -5.18
CA MET A 1 22.49 20.25 -4.22
C MET A 1 21.12 19.64 -4.20
N THR A 2 20.94 18.55 -4.92
CA THR A 2 19.67 17.85 -5.07
C THR A 2 19.47 16.99 -3.85
N GLU A 3 18.46 17.33 -3.05
CA GLU A 3 18.06 16.57 -1.87
C GLU A 3 17.53 15.20 -2.29
N ASN A 4 18.24 14.16 -1.86
CA ASN A 4 17.74 12.78 -1.84
C ASN A 4 16.63 12.68 -0.78
N VAL A 5 15.40 12.94 -1.18
CA VAL A 5 14.23 12.71 -0.35
C VAL A 5 13.97 11.20 -0.29
N ASN A 6 14.08 10.70 0.91
CA ASN A 6 13.89 9.36 1.42
C ASN A 6 12.91 8.48 0.63
N SER A 7 13.48 7.49 -0.07
CA SER A 7 12.77 6.40 -0.76
C SER A 7 12.04 5.40 0.16
N ASN A 8 12.19 5.50 1.49
CA ASN A 8 11.67 4.49 2.43
C ASN A 8 10.20 4.67 2.84
N GLU A 9 9.59 5.85 2.68
CA GLU A 9 8.16 6.02 2.93
C GLU A 9 7.32 5.47 1.78
N ASN A 10 7.86 5.52 0.57
CA ASN A 10 7.23 4.95 -0.61
C ASN A 10 7.17 3.42 -0.57
N GLU A 11 8.14 2.76 0.08
CA GLU A 11 8.17 1.29 0.17
C GLU A 11 7.03 0.70 1.02
N LEU A 12 6.43 1.46 1.95
CA LEU A 12 5.33 0.96 2.76
C LEU A 12 3.98 0.91 2.01
N PHE A 13 3.84 1.71 0.95
CA PHE A 13 2.61 1.85 0.16
C PHE A 13 2.85 1.81 -1.35
N ASP A 14 4.09 1.98 -1.81
CA ASP A 14 4.47 1.88 -3.22
C ASP A 14 4.97 0.47 -3.53
N ASP A 15 4.04 -0.43 -3.76
CA ASP A 15 4.33 -1.80 -4.21
C ASP A 15 4.54 -1.88 -5.71
N GLY A 16 5.14 -0.89 -6.32
CA GLY A 16 5.35 -0.88 -7.75
C GLY A 16 4.05 -0.82 -8.57
N CYS A 17 2.95 -0.33 -7.95
CA CYS A 17 1.66 -0.12 -8.62
C CYS A 17 1.68 1.02 -9.64
N GLY A 18 2.86 1.43 -10.08
CA GLY A 18 3.06 2.47 -11.08
C GLY A 18 2.35 2.21 -12.42
N ASN A 19 1.85 1.01 -12.70
CA ASN A 19 1.15 0.67 -13.93
C ASN A 19 0.05 -0.37 -13.71
N GLN A 20 -1.06 -0.02 -13.04
CA GLN A 20 -2.29 -0.79 -13.14
C GLN A 20 -3.12 -0.32 -14.33
N PRO A 21 -3.43 -1.17 -15.31
CA PRO A 21 -4.51 -0.89 -16.22
C PRO A 21 -5.82 -0.99 -15.45
N GLN A 22 -6.62 0.07 -15.54
CA GLN A 22 -7.93 0.15 -14.91
C GLN A 22 -8.88 -0.86 -15.55
N VAL A 23 -9.46 -1.72 -14.74
CA VAL A 23 -10.75 -2.32 -15.04
C VAL A 23 -11.76 -1.57 -14.18
N GLN A 24 -12.60 -0.81 -14.86
CA GLN A 24 -13.75 -0.02 -14.42
C GLN A 24 -13.46 1.31 -13.72
N SER A 25 -14.02 2.33 -14.40
CA SER A 25 -14.02 3.77 -14.18
C SER A 25 -12.69 4.49 -14.47
N GLN A 26 -12.78 5.48 -15.34
CA GLN A 26 -11.72 6.42 -15.74
C GLN A 26 -11.32 7.36 -14.57
N GLN A 27 -10.93 6.80 -13.44
CA GLN A 27 -10.20 7.56 -12.43
C GLN A 27 -8.72 7.52 -12.82
N GLN A 28 -8.22 8.63 -13.32
CA GLN A 28 -6.78 8.85 -13.53
C GLN A 28 -6.04 8.43 -12.27
N LYS A 29 -5.02 7.58 -12.40
CA LYS A 29 -4.10 7.24 -11.33
C LYS A 29 -3.50 8.53 -10.79
N LYS A 30 -3.98 9.02 -9.64
CA LYS A 30 -3.29 10.10 -8.94
C LYS A 30 -1.95 9.52 -8.50
N ALA A 31 -0.85 10.09 -8.99
CA ALA A 31 0.50 9.74 -8.55
C ALA A 31 0.60 9.97 -7.02
N PHE A 32 1.47 9.17 -6.36
CA PHE A 32 1.81 9.42 -4.96
C PHE A 32 2.34 10.85 -4.82
N ASP A 33 1.71 11.62 -3.95
CA ASP A 33 2.15 12.97 -3.62
C ASP A 33 2.42 13.04 -2.11
N ALA A 34 3.70 13.13 -1.74
CA ALA A 34 4.15 13.20 -0.35
C ALA A 34 3.51 14.37 0.42
N LYS A 35 3.07 15.44 -0.26
CA LYS A 35 2.38 16.58 0.36
C LYS A 35 1.05 16.19 1.00
N ASN A 36 0.41 15.11 0.54
CA ASN A 36 -0.84 14.64 1.11
C ASN A 36 -0.67 13.90 2.45
N TYR A 37 0.56 13.66 2.89
CA TYR A 37 0.84 12.92 4.12
C TYR A 37 1.55 13.79 5.14
N LEU A 38 1.11 13.68 6.39
CA LEU A 38 1.83 14.28 7.51
C LEU A 38 3.08 13.45 7.81
N ASN A 39 4.25 14.01 7.56
CA ASN A 39 5.50 13.33 7.87
C ASN A 39 5.80 13.36 9.37
N THR A 40 5.63 12.23 10.04
CA THR A 40 5.93 12.03 11.47
C THR A 40 7.18 11.19 11.72
N ARG A 41 8.00 10.93 10.70
CA ARG A 41 9.29 10.26 10.87
C ARG A 41 10.41 11.27 10.96
N LEU A 42 11.38 10.97 11.78
CA LEU A 42 12.63 11.74 11.85
C LEU A 42 13.58 11.26 10.77
N ALA A 43 14.28 12.17 10.14
CA ALA A 43 15.40 11.85 9.28
C ALA A 43 16.56 11.23 10.10
N ASP A 44 17.49 10.53 9.45
CA ASP A 44 18.58 9.81 10.15
C ASP A 44 19.45 10.74 11.01
N ASN A 45 19.63 11.99 10.55
CA ASN A 45 20.39 13.03 11.24
C ASN A 45 19.56 13.85 12.24
N GLU A 46 18.25 13.69 12.27
CA GLU A 46 17.36 14.40 13.20
C GLU A 46 17.24 13.65 14.54
N GLN A 47 17.36 14.37 15.66
CA GLN A 47 17.11 13.83 16.99
C GLN A 47 15.71 14.20 17.51
N LYS A 48 15.21 15.37 17.06
CA LYS A 48 13.94 15.93 17.49
C LYS A 48 13.39 16.88 16.41
N ARG A 49 12.08 16.82 16.20
CA ARG A 49 11.34 17.76 15.36
C ARG A 49 9.99 18.07 16.01
N THR A 50 9.51 19.28 15.83
CA THR A 50 8.17 19.68 16.26
C THR A 50 7.34 20.00 15.02
N VAL A 51 6.12 19.46 14.99
CA VAL A 51 5.13 19.69 13.94
C VAL A 51 3.84 20.16 14.60
N ASN A 52 3.31 21.28 14.16
CA ASN A 52 2.05 21.78 14.65
C ASN A 52 0.95 21.47 13.64
N ILE A 53 -0.15 20.91 14.12
CA ILE A 53 -1.29 20.55 13.26
C ILE A 53 -2.60 21.06 13.82
N ARG A 54 -3.55 21.31 12.92
CA ARG A 54 -4.96 21.45 13.27
C ARG A 54 -5.74 20.27 12.65
N ILE A 55 -6.50 19.57 13.48
CA ILE A 55 -7.36 18.49 13.01
C ILE A 55 -8.60 19.06 12.32
N VAL A 56 -8.93 18.48 11.17
CA VAL A 56 -10.15 18.74 10.41
C VAL A 56 -11.05 17.50 10.54
N LEU A 57 -12.24 17.70 11.08
CA LEU A 57 -13.17 16.59 11.28
C LEU A 57 -13.56 15.94 9.93
N THR A 58 -13.63 14.62 9.92
CA THR A 58 -14.01 13.82 8.75
C THR A 58 -15.36 13.18 9.02
N GLU A 59 -16.26 13.23 8.05
CA GLU A 59 -17.50 12.46 8.11
C GLU A 59 -17.19 10.99 7.86
N ASP A 60 -17.66 10.14 8.77
CA ASP A 60 -17.53 8.69 8.66
C ASP A 60 -18.76 8.10 7.95
N ILE A 61 -18.73 6.82 7.62
CA ILE A 61 -19.82 6.12 6.92
C ILE A 61 -21.16 6.15 7.68
N ASP A 62 -21.14 6.42 8.99
CA ASP A 62 -22.34 6.59 9.82
C ASP A 62 -22.90 8.01 9.79
N GLY A 63 -22.35 8.90 8.94
CA GLY A 63 -22.74 10.31 8.82
C GLY A 63 -22.27 11.19 9.99
N LYS A 64 -21.48 10.64 10.92
CA LYS A 64 -20.96 11.40 12.07
C LYS A 64 -19.57 11.95 11.79
N LYS A 65 -19.36 13.20 12.21
CA LYS A 65 -18.03 13.82 12.15
C LYS A 65 -17.15 13.26 13.25
N LYS A 66 -15.99 12.69 12.85
CA LYS A 66 -14.98 12.11 13.73
C LYS A 66 -13.63 12.79 13.52
N PHE A 67 -12.83 12.85 14.56
CA PHE A 67 -11.46 13.38 14.45
C PHE A 67 -10.48 12.33 13.90
N ALA A 68 -10.84 11.05 13.97
CA ALA A 68 -10.03 9.95 13.46
C ALA A 68 -10.92 8.81 12.97
N ILE A 69 -10.60 8.27 11.81
CA ILE A 69 -11.29 7.11 11.22
C ILE A 69 -10.51 5.84 11.61
N PRO A 70 -11.12 4.87 12.31
CA PRO A 70 -10.48 3.60 12.62
C PRO A 70 -10.50 2.70 11.39
N VAL A 71 -9.35 2.12 11.02
CA VAL A 71 -9.20 1.21 9.89
C VAL A 71 -8.43 -0.03 10.33
N ASN A 72 -8.91 -1.21 9.96
CA ASN A 72 -8.26 -2.47 10.26
C ASN A 72 -7.18 -2.80 9.24
N ILE A 73 -5.96 -3.07 9.72
CA ILE A 73 -4.78 -3.29 8.89
C ILE A 73 -4.07 -4.58 9.31
N HIS A 74 -3.75 -5.43 8.33
CA HIS A 74 -2.81 -6.52 8.50
C HIS A 74 -1.38 -5.99 8.39
N SER A 75 -0.48 -6.43 9.25
CA SER A 75 0.95 -6.10 9.20
C SER A 75 1.78 -7.37 9.13
N LEU A 76 2.21 -7.74 7.94
CA LEU A 76 2.89 -9.00 7.66
C LEU A 76 4.38 -8.78 7.44
N LYS A 77 5.19 -9.68 8.01
CA LYS A 77 6.60 -9.77 7.65
C LYS A 77 6.70 -10.65 6.41
N LEU A 78 6.96 -10.03 5.27
CA LEU A 78 7.07 -10.75 4.00
C LEU A 78 8.52 -11.14 3.75
N SER A 79 8.71 -12.40 3.34
CA SER A 79 9.99 -12.92 2.85
C SER A 79 10.14 -12.70 1.34
N LEU A 80 9.69 -11.57 0.82
CA LEU A 80 9.74 -11.25 -0.60
C LEU A 80 11.19 -11.22 -1.09
N ASN A 81 11.69 -12.39 -1.53
CA ASN A 81 13.10 -12.58 -1.87
C ASN A 81 13.48 -12.13 -3.27
N GLN A 82 12.55 -11.63 -4.09
CA GLN A 82 12.86 -11.32 -5.48
C GLN A 82 12.21 -10.05 -5.96
N ASN A 83 13.07 -9.07 -6.16
CA ASN A 83 12.81 -7.93 -7.01
C ASN A 83 13.27 -8.31 -8.44
N ARG A 84 12.57 -7.84 -9.49
CA ARG A 84 12.90 -7.99 -10.92
C ARG A 84 14.37 -7.69 -11.27
N GLN A 85 15.14 -7.08 -10.38
CA GLN A 85 16.52 -6.62 -10.61
C GLN A 85 17.56 -7.40 -9.79
N ASN A 86 17.26 -8.64 -9.32
CA ASN A 86 18.18 -9.44 -8.49
C ASN A 86 18.70 -8.73 -7.21
N LYS A 87 18.08 -7.65 -6.78
CA LYS A 87 18.36 -7.04 -5.49
C LYS A 87 17.50 -7.76 -4.45
N VAL A 88 18.15 -8.51 -3.57
CA VAL A 88 17.54 -9.10 -2.39
C VAL A 88 16.93 -7.97 -1.57
N ALA A 89 15.61 -7.78 -1.69
CA ALA A 89 14.91 -6.88 -0.80
C ALA A 89 15.00 -7.48 0.61
N LYS A 90 15.60 -6.75 1.55
CA LYS A 90 15.57 -7.15 2.96
C LYS A 90 14.11 -7.30 3.34
N GLY A 91 13.69 -8.52 3.73
CA GLY A 91 12.34 -8.80 4.16
C GLY A 91 11.92 -7.80 5.24
N GLY A 92 10.81 -7.10 5.01
CA GLY A 92 10.29 -6.05 5.86
C GLY A 92 8.82 -6.30 6.21
N TYR A 93 8.31 -5.50 7.16
CA TYR A 93 6.89 -5.49 7.43
C TYR A 93 6.16 -4.66 6.38
N LYS A 94 5.14 -5.26 5.75
CA LYS A 94 4.20 -4.55 4.88
C LYS A 94 2.82 -4.50 5.51
N SER A 95 2.14 -3.37 5.31
CA SER A 95 0.80 -3.13 5.85
C SER A 95 -0.24 -3.17 4.75
N PHE A 96 -1.33 -3.90 4.98
CA PHE A 96 -2.44 -4.05 4.04
C PHE A 96 -3.76 -3.74 4.75
N ILE A 97 -4.61 -2.92 4.16
CA ILE A 97 -5.96 -2.70 4.67
C ILE A 97 -6.73 -4.03 4.58
N CYS A 98 -7.41 -4.39 5.66
CA CYS A 98 -8.23 -5.59 5.69
C CYS A 98 -9.46 -5.41 4.79
N LEU A 99 -9.71 -6.34 3.85
CA LEU A 99 -10.86 -6.27 2.97
C LEU A 99 -12.21 -6.50 3.71
N ASN A 100 -12.17 -7.00 4.95
CA ASN A 100 -13.34 -7.09 5.82
C ASN A 100 -13.58 -5.81 6.63
N ASP A 101 -12.75 -4.77 6.44
CA ASP A 101 -12.99 -3.49 7.09
C ASP A 101 -14.30 -2.88 6.61
N HIS A 102 -15.11 -2.36 7.56
CA HIS A 102 -16.45 -1.88 7.26
C HIS A 102 -16.50 -0.66 6.33
N HIS A 103 -15.37 0.08 6.19
CA HIS A 103 -15.30 1.23 5.29
C HIS A 103 -15.10 0.84 3.82
N ILE A 104 -14.61 -0.38 3.55
CA ILE A 104 -14.22 -0.78 2.18
C ILE A 104 -14.84 -2.10 1.72
N LYS A 105 -15.44 -2.91 2.61
CA LYS A 105 -15.98 -4.22 2.27
C LYS A 105 -16.99 -4.19 1.11
N ASP A 106 -17.79 -3.13 1.04
CA ASP A 106 -18.81 -2.99 0.00
C ASP A 106 -18.21 -2.59 -1.36
N GLU A 107 -17.01 -2.01 -1.36
CA GLU A 107 -16.27 -1.63 -2.58
C GLU A 107 -15.49 -2.81 -3.17
N VAL A 108 -15.10 -3.78 -2.34
CA VAL A 108 -14.19 -4.88 -2.71
C VAL A 108 -14.93 -6.19 -3.03
N GLY A 109 -16.24 -6.25 -2.74
CA GLY A 109 -17.10 -7.41 -3.01
C GLY A 109 -17.14 -8.43 -1.89
N GLN A 110 -17.97 -9.50 -2.10
CA GLN A 110 -18.38 -10.43 -1.05
C GLN A 110 -17.37 -11.53 -0.70
N ASN A 111 -16.22 -11.58 -1.36
CA ASN A 111 -15.26 -12.69 -1.17
C ASN A 111 -14.49 -12.65 0.17
N GLY A 112 -14.67 -11.59 0.94
CA GLY A 112 -13.98 -11.40 2.21
C GLY A 112 -12.48 -11.09 2.03
N CYS A 113 -11.72 -11.20 3.12
CA CYS A 113 -10.28 -10.92 3.12
C CYS A 113 -9.45 -12.22 3.08
N PRO A 114 -8.61 -12.46 2.06
CA PRO A 114 -7.78 -13.66 1.97
C PRO A 114 -6.85 -13.84 3.18
N LEU A 115 -6.35 -12.75 3.75
CA LEU A 115 -5.48 -12.80 4.93
C LEU A 115 -6.24 -13.26 6.19
N CYS A 116 -7.50 -12.82 6.35
CA CYS A 116 -8.38 -13.32 7.40
C CYS A 116 -8.72 -14.80 7.19
N GLN A 117 -8.98 -15.22 5.94
CA GLN A 117 -9.24 -16.62 5.59
C GLN A 117 -8.03 -17.49 5.91
N LYS A 118 -6.83 -17.02 5.54
CA LYS A 118 -5.57 -17.73 5.86
C LYS A 118 -5.38 -17.95 7.36
N LYS A 119 -5.68 -16.92 8.16
CA LYS A 119 -5.66 -17.04 9.63
C LYS A 119 -6.57 -18.18 10.10
N LEU A 120 -7.80 -18.23 9.60
CA LEU A 120 -8.76 -19.27 9.99
C LEU A 120 -8.29 -20.65 9.58
N GLN A 121 -7.79 -20.82 8.35
CA GLN A 121 -7.21 -22.10 7.87
C GLN A 121 -6.10 -22.59 8.78
N ILE A 122 -5.17 -21.72 9.18
CA ILE A 122 -4.07 -22.10 10.08
C ILE A 122 -4.61 -22.52 11.45
N PHE A 123 -5.65 -21.87 11.98
CA PHE A 123 -6.27 -22.32 13.24
C PHE A 123 -6.99 -23.67 13.11
N GLU A 124 -7.62 -23.94 11.98
CA GLU A 124 -8.22 -25.25 11.70
C GLU A 124 -7.15 -26.35 11.64
N GLU A 125 -6.00 -26.08 11.04
CA GLU A 125 -4.83 -26.97 11.05
C GLU A 125 -4.32 -27.19 12.49
N ALA A 126 -4.17 -26.13 13.27
CA ALA A 126 -3.75 -26.20 14.68
C ALA A 126 -4.70 -27.08 15.52
N ASN A 127 -5.99 -27.06 15.22
CA ASN A 127 -6.97 -27.88 15.95
C ASN A 127 -6.91 -29.38 15.65
N LYS A 128 -6.24 -29.77 14.56
CA LYS A 128 -6.01 -31.20 14.23
C LYS A 128 -4.78 -31.76 14.93
N VAL A 129 -3.93 -30.92 15.50
CA VAL A 129 -2.69 -31.29 16.18
C VAL A 129 -2.95 -31.56 17.66
N THR A 130 -2.46 -32.69 18.17
CA THR A 130 -2.60 -33.09 19.57
C THR A 130 -1.45 -32.63 20.45
N ASP A 131 -0.25 -32.48 19.88
CA ASP A 131 0.90 -31.96 20.63
C ASP A 131 0.72 -30.47 20.94
N ILE A 132 0.81 -30.12 22.21
CA ILE A 132 0.55 -28.75 22.71
C ILE A 132 1.60 -27.75 22.18
N ASN A 133 2.86 -28.16 22.06
CA ASN A 133 3.93 -27.24 21.62
C ASN A 133 3.84 -26.97 20.14
N GLU A 134 3.58 -28.01 19.34
CA GLU A 134 3.33 -27.90 17.91
C GLU A 134 2.07 -27.05 17.65
N LYS A 135 0.97 -27.31 18.36
CA LYS A 135 -0.25 -26.51 18.29
C LYS A 135 0.02 -25.02 18.57
N LYS A 136 0.79 -24.70 19.61
CA LYS A 136 1.17 -23.31 19.94
C LYS A 136 2.00 -22.67 18.83
N ALA A 137 2.92 -23.42 18.22
CA ALA A 137 3.74 -22.92 17.12
C ALA A 137 2.87 -22.56 15.89
N ILE A 138 1.92 -23.41 15.54
CA ILE A 138 0.96 -23.16 14.43
C ILE A 138 0.05 -21.97 14.77
N CYS A 139 -0.49 -21.90 15.99
CA CYS A 139 -1.29 -20.76 16.41
C CYS A 139 -0.52 -19.42 16.33
N LYS A 140 0.79 -19.45 16.65
CA LYS A 140 1.64 -18.24 16.51
C LYS A 140 1.75 -17.76 15.06
N GLN A 141 1.73 -18.69 14.10
CA GLN A 141 1.68 -18.30 12.67
C GLN A 141 0.33 -17.65 12.34
N ALA A 142 -0.79 -18.21 12.82
CA ALA A 142 -2.12 -17.62 12.62
C ALA A 142 -2.19 -16.18 13.15
N TYR A 143 -1.63 -15.89 14.32
CA TYR A 143 -1.59 -14.54 14.89
C TYR A 143 -0.75 -13.53 14.07
N SER A 144 0.16 -14.00 13.20
CA SER A 144 0.86 -13.09 12.29
C SER A 144 -0.07 -12.42 11.27
N TYR A 145 -1.23 -13.02 11.02
CA TYR A 145 -2.28 -12.50 10.14
C TYR A 145 -3.34 -11.67 10.87
N ASP A 146 -3.17 -11.37 12.15
CA ASP A 146 -4.11 -10.54 12.90
C ASP A 146 -4.20 -9.13 12.32
N THR A 147 -5.40 -8.58 12.38
CA THR A 147 -5.61 -7.17 12.12
C THR A 147 -5.26 -6.34 13.34
N LYS A 148 -4.73 -5.16 13.09
CA LYS A 148 -4.55 -4.10 14.09
C LYS A 148 -5.32 -2.87 13.64
N THR A 149 -5.94 -2.19 14.58
CA THR A 149 -6.60 -0.92 14.29
C THR A 149 -5.54 0.17 14.11
N SER A 150 -5.60 0.87 12.99
CA SER A 150 -4.91 2.14 12.76
C SER A 150 -5.95 3.25 12.68
N TYR A 151 -5.56 4.45 13.05
CA TYR A 151 -6.38 5.64 12.94
C TYR A 151 -5.85 6.52 11.82
N ILE A 152 -6.75 7.08 11.04
CA ILE A 152 -6.43 8.05 9.99
C ILE A 152 -7.09 9.38 10.36
N VAL A 153 -6.30 10.45 10.39
CA VAL A 153 -6.70 11.79 10.78
C VAL A 153 -6.49 12.74 9.61
N ARG A 154 -7.48 13.58 9.30
CA ARG A 154 -7.32 14.73 8.41
C ARG A 154 -6.79 15.91 9.20
N CYS A 155 -5.78 16.58 8.69
CA CYS A 155 -5.20 17.73 9.37
C CYS A 155 -4.60 18.75 8.39
N ILE A 156 -4.40 19.95 8.89
CA ILE A 156 -3.57 21.00 8.27
C ILE A 156 -2.27 21.08 9.07
N GLU A 157 -1.14 21.02 8.39
CA GLU A 157 0.19 21.28 8.98
C GLU A 157 0.43 22.77 9.01
N ARG A 158 0.64 23.34 10.21
CA ARG A 158 0.90 24.76 10.38
C ARG A 158 2.25 25.16 9.81
N GLY A 159 2.24 26.26 9.05
CA GLY A 159 3.40 26.73 8.29
C GLY A 159 3.53 26.10 6.90
N LYS A 160 2.57 25.23 6.52
CA LYS A 160 2.44 24.62 5.19
C LYS A 160 0.96 24.58 4.75
N GLU A 161 0.23 25.59 5.08
CA GLU A 161 -1.21 25.71 4.79
C GLU A 161 -1.51 25.68 3.29
N ASP A 162 -0.55 26.09 2.47
CA ASP A 162 -0.60 26.05 1.00
C ASP A 162 -0.61 24.62 0.44
N GLU A 163 -0.10 23.64 1.19
CA GLU A 163 -0.17 22.21 0.81
C GLU A 163 -1.57 21.60 1.04
N GLY A 164 -2.44 22.28 1.79
CA GLY A 164 -3.82 21.88 2.03
C GLY A 164 -3.96 20.70 2.99
N ILE A 165 -5.02 19.89 2.80
CA ILE A 165 -5.33 18.74 3.65
C ILE A 165 -4.25 17.68 3.54
N LYS A 166 -3.79 17.21 4.72
CA LYS A 166 -2.90 16.06 4.88
C LYS A 166 -3.56 14.97 5.70
N PHE A 167 -3.10 13.75 5.47
CA PHE A 167 -3.53 12.58 6.22
C PHE A 167 -2.41 12.09 7.13
N TRP A 168 -2.75 11.85 8.39
CA TRP A 168 -1.87 11.27 9.39
C TRP A 168 -2.40 9.93 9.83
N ARG A 169 -1.61 8.86 9.60
CA ARG A 169 -1.93 7.51 10.04
C ARG A 169 -1.03 7.10 11.19
N PHE A 170 -1.63 6.53 12.23
CA PHE A 170 -0.93 5.92 13.35
C PHE A 170 -1.69 4.70 13.88
N ASN A 171 -0.98 3.77 14.51
CA ASN A 171 -1.59 2.57 15.07
C ASN A 171 -2.22 2.85 16.42
N LYS A 172 -3.29 2.11 16.73
CA LYS A 172 -3.82 2.03 18.09
C LYS A 172 -2.76 1.42 19.02
N HIS A 173 -2.62 1.99 20.21
CA HIS A 173 -1.84 1.40 21.27
C HIS A 173 -2.78 0.68 22.25
N ASP A 174 -2.46 -0.56 22.61
CA ASP A 174 -3.32 -1.36 23.49
C ASP A 174 -3.24 -0.94 24.95
N ASP A 175 -2.20 -0.20 25.32
CA ASP A 175 -1.97 0.34 26.67
C ASP A 175 -2.65 1.71 26.89
N GLY A 176 -3.39 2.22 25.92
CA GLY A 176 -4.08 3.51 26.03
C GLY A 176 -3.17 4.74 26.00
N THR A 177 -1.89 4.59 25.63
CA THR A 177 -0.91 5.70 25.59
C THR A 177 -0.68 6.26 24.20
N GLY A 178 -1.47 5.82 23.22
CA GLY A 178 -1.29 6.19 21.82
C GLY A 178 -1.77 7.60 21.48
N PRO A 179 -1.45 8.06 20.27
CA PRO A 179 -1.93 9.36 19.78
C PRO A 179 -3.45 9.54 19.85
N PHE A 180 -4.22 8.48 19.57
CA PHE A 180 -5.68 8.53 19.65
C PHE A 180 -6.16 8.83 21.07
N ASP A 181 -5.62 8.10 22.04
CA ASP A 181 -6.03 8.23 23.44
C ASP A 181 -5.65 9.61 23.98
N THR A 182 -4.44 10.07 23.69
CA THR A 182 -3.98 11.43 24.06
C THR A 182 -4.86 12.53 23.47
N ILE A 183 -5.21 12.45 22.18
CA ILE A 183 -6.10 13.45 21.55
C ILE A 183 -7.50 13.39 22.17
N LYS A 184 -8.01 12.19 22.43
CA LYS A 184 -9.30 12.00 23.09
C LYS A 184 -9.32 12.59 24.50
N GLU A 185 -8.28 12.37 25.28
CA GLU A 185 -8.13 12.93 26.64
C GLU A 185 -8.07 14.46 26.60
N LEU A 186 -7.28 15.04 25.69
CA LEU A 186 -7.25 16.50 25.48
C LEU A 186 -8.63 17.01 25.12
N TRP A 187 -9.33 16.39 24.17
CA TRP A 187 -10.69 16.78 23.80
C TRP A 187 -11.64 16.72 25.00
N MET A 188 -11.61 15.67 25.79
CA MET A 188 -12.46 15.53 26.99
C MET A 188 -12.17 16.63 28.03
N ALA A 189 -10.90 16.94 28.27
CA ALA A 189 -10.50 17.97 29.23
C ALA A 189 -10.99 19.37 28.78
N TYR A 190 -10.83 19.70 27.50
CA TYR A 190 -11.32 20.97 26.96
C TYR A 190 -12.84 21.04 26.88
N HIS A 191 -13.49 19.95 26.53
CA HIS A 191 -14.94 19.85 26.48
C HIS A 191 -15.57 20.04 27.87
N ALA A 192 -14.98 19.49 28.92
CA ALA A 192 -15.39 19.72 30.31
C ALA A 192 -15.27 21.19 30.71
N ALA A 193 -14.36 21.94 30.11
CA ALA A 193 -14.20 23.39 30.27
C ALA A 193 -15.08 24.22 29.32
N GLY A 194 -16.06 23.60 28.63
CA GLY A 194 -16.95 24.26 27.68
C GLY A 194 -16.29 24.67 26.35
N ARG A 195 -15.15 24.06 25.98
CA ARG A 195 -14.41 24.37 24.76
C ARG A 195 -14.37 23.18 23.83
N ASN A 196 -14.32 23.45 22.52
CA ASN A 196 -14.13 22.41 21.51
C ASN A 196 -12.79 22.61 20.80
N ILE A 197 -11.83 21.70 21.02
CA ILE A 197 -10.50 21.79 20.38
C ILE A 197 -10.57 21.63 18.85
N PHE A 198 -11.66 21.07 18.32
CA PHE A 198 -11.86 20.87 16.88
C PHE A 198 -12.69 21.99 16.24
N ASP A 199 -13.03 23.04 16.99
CA ASP A 199 -13.73 24.20 16.44
C ASP A 199 -12.87 24.90 15.38
N TYR A 200 -13.49 25.32 14.26
CA TYR A 200 -12.74 25.94 13.17
C TYR A 200 -12.32 27.39 13.44
N LYS A 201 -13.04 28.10 14.30
CA LYS A 201 -12.75 29.48 14.64
C LYS A 201 -11.92 29.61 15.92
N ASP A 202 -12.32 28.90 16.97
CA ASP A 202 -11.76 28.99 18.31
C ASP A 202 -11.13 27.68 18.80
N GLY A 203 -10.80 26.77 17.89
CA GLY A 203 -10.18 25.50 18.24
C GLY A 203 -8.69 25.64 18.56
N ILE A 204 -8.04 24.52 18.84
CA ILE A 204 -6.69 24.46 19.36
C ILE A 204 -5.79 23.63 18.46
N ASP A 205 -4.60 24.15 18.18
CA ASP A 205 -3.57 23.41 17.46
C ASP A 205 -2.95 22.34 18.36
N LEU A 206 -2.59 21.21 17.78
CA LEU A 206 -1.84 20.18 18.46
C LEU A 206 -0.36 20.27 18.10
N ILE A 207 0.48 20.20 19.11
CA ILE A 207 1.93 20.25 18.99
C ILE A 207 2.45 18.81 19.08
N LEU A 208 2.94 18.28 17.96
CA LEU A 208 3.54 16.96 17.87
C LEU A 208 5.05 17.09 18.06
N THR A 209 5.59 16.61 19.16
CA THR A 209 7.02 16.52 19.38
C THR A 209 7.50 15.13 19.03
N LEU A 210 8.28 15.04 17.97
CA LEU A 210 8.86 13.83 17.42
C LEU A 210 10.26 13.65 18.02
N THR A 211 10.56 12.48 18.57
CA THR A 211 11.88 12.13 19.13
C THR A 211 12.27 10.71 18.74
N LYS A 212 13.55 10.40 18.67
CA LYS A 212 13.98 9.01 18.50
C LYS A 212 13.55 8.19 19.72
N ALA A 213 12.81 7.11 19.47
CA ALA A 213 12.44 6.18 20.52
C ALA A 213 13.65 5.34 20.95
N PRO A 214 13.75 4.95 22.22
CA PRO A 214 14.79 4.02 22.68
C PRO A 214 14.74 2.71 21.87
N LYS A 215 15.89 2.26 21.38
CA LYS A 215 15.99 0.96 20.71
C LYS A 215 15.78 -0.16 21.70
N LYS A 216 14.96 -1.15 21.35
CA LYS A 216 14.79 -2.37 22.17
C LYS A 216 16.00 -3.29 22.11
N SER A 217 16.77 -3.23 21.01
CA SER A 217 18.06 -3.91 20.78
C SER A 217 18.82 -3.16 19.71
N GLU A 218 20.13 -3.39 19.57
CA GLU A 218 20.97 -2.76 18.53
C GLU A 218 20.44 -2.98 17.12
N ASN A 219 19.85 -4.16 16.86
CA ASN A 219 19.30 -4.52 15.56
C ASN A 219 17.84 -4.08 15.34
N SER A 220 17.24 -3.37 16.33
CA SER A 220 15.89 -2.85 16.18
C SER A 220 15.88 -1.66 15.24
N PRO A 221 14.90 -1.54 14.32
CA PRO A 221 14.77 -0.37 13.49
C PRO A 221 14.53 0.88 14.32
N ASP A 222 15.03 2.02 13.86
CA ASP A 222 14.75 3.30 14.48
C ASP A 222 13.25 3.58 14.44
N LYS A 223 12.71 4.02 15.56
CA LYS A 223 11.31 4.40 15.70
C LYS A 223 11.23 5.83 16.18
N THR A 224 10.19 6.52 15.73
CA THR A 224 9.86 7.86 16.23
C THR A 224 8.83 7.74 17.33
N ALA A 225 9.13 8.31 18.49
CA ALA A 225 8.16 8.53 19.56
C ALA A 225 7.48 9.88 19.33
N ILE A 226 6.17 9.94 19.52
CA ILE A 226 5.34 11.13 19.31
C ILE A 226 4.74 11.53 20.65
N LYS A 227 5.08 12.72 21.14
CA LYS A 227 4.43 13.36 22.28
C LYS A 227 3.48 14.44 21.74
N ILE A 228 2.23 14.41 22.20
CA ILE A 228 1.20 15.35 21.77
C ILE A 228 0.86 16.28 22.93
N MET A 229 0.75 17.57 22.63
CA MET A 229 0.30 18.59 23.55
C MET A 229 -0.66 19.53 22.82
N ALA A 230 -1.59 20.13 23.54
CA ALA A 230 -2.40 21.22 23.02
C ALA A 230 -1.61 22.53 23.06
N ASP A 231 -1.81 23.40 22.06
CA ASP A 231 -1.33 24.79 22.15
C ASP A 231 -2.08 25.53 23.26
N VAL A 232 -1.45 26.56 23.81
CA VAL A 232 -2.00 27.32 24.95
C VAL A 232 -3.15 28.24 24.56
N ALA A 233 -3.20 28.68 23.31
CA ALA A 233 -4.17 29.69 22.85
C ALA A 233 -5.04 29.13 21.70
N PRO A 234 -6.35 29.39 21.75
CA PRO A 234 -7.22 29.15 20.61
C PRO A 234 -6.77 29.98 19.40
N LYS A 235 -6.90 29.37 18.21
CA LYS A 235 -6.58 30.01 16.94
C LYS A 235 -7.57 29.55 15.87
N PRO A 236 -7.91 30.38 14.88
CA PRO A 236 -8.70 29.90 13.74
C PRO A 236 -7.92 28.88 12.94
N LEU A 237 -8.64 27.96 12.30
CA LEU A 237 -8.07 26.98 11.38
C LEU A 237 -7.36 27.68 10.20
N GLY A 238 -7.95 28.76 9.69
CA GLY A 238 -7.47 29.59 8.60
C GLY A 238 -8.38 30.81 8.42
N THR A 239 -8.30 31.48 7.28
CA THR A 239 -9.32 32.47 6.86
C THR A 239 -10.64 31.73 6.56
N ASP A 240 -11.76 32.45 6.51
CA ASP A 240 -13.07 31.84 6.23
C ASP A 240 -13.05 31.09 4.87
N GLU A 241 -12.36 31.64 3.85
CA GLU A 241 -12.23 31.01 2.54
C GLU A 241 -11.37 29.73 2.61
N GLN A 242 -10.30 29.73 3.38
CA GLN A 242 -9.46 28.56 3.60
C GLN A 242 -10.22 27.47 4.34
N ILE A 243 -10.98 27.83 5.37
CA ILE A 243 -11.80 26.90 6.14
C ILE A 243 -12.82 26.23 5.23
N GLU A 244 -13.54 27.02 4.41
CA GLU A 244 -14.51 26.50 3.46
C GLU A 244 -13.86 25.54 2.46
N MET A 245 -12.71 25.91 1.90
CA MET A 245 -11.94 25.08 0.96
C MET A 245 -11.52 23.76 1.59
N TRP A 246 -10.99 23.76 2.82
CA TRP A 246 -10.49 22.55 3.47
C TRP A 246 -11.61 21.64 4.01
N VAL A 247 -12.70 22.21 4.51
CA VAL A 247 -13.86 21.44 4.99
C VAL A 247 -14.55 20.74 3.83
N ASN A 248 -14.67 21.43 2.68
CA ASN A 248 -15.30 20.90 1.47
C ASN A 248 -14.32 20.14 0.54
N ASP A 249 -13.03 19.99 0.94
CA ASP A 249 -12.05 19.23 0.17
C ASP A 249 -12.48 17.76 0.05
N THR A 250 -12.59 17.31 -1.18
CA THR A 250 -13.06 15.96 -1.55
C THR A 250 -12.00 14.87 -1.42
N LYS A 251 -10.77 15.21 -1.00
CA LYS A 251 -9.74 14.19 -0.75
C LYS A 251 -10.21 13.20 0.31
N ASP A 252 -10.25 11.93 -0.08
CA ASP A 252 -10.57 10.84 0.83
C ASP A 252 -9.28 10.11 1.26
N TRP A 253 -9.27 9.61 2.50
CA TRP A 253 -8.21 8.76 3.00
C TRP A 253 -8.06 7.46 2.18
N LYS A 254 -9.14 6.95 1.57
CA LYS A 254 -9.13 5.78 0.68
C LYS A 254 -8.32 6.00 -0.59
N ASP A 255 -8.24 7.24 -1.07
CA ASP A 255 -7.38 7.61 -2.18
C ASP A 255 -5.90 7.54 -1.81
N MET A 256 -5.60 7.83 -0.54
CA MET A 256 -4.25 7.88 0.00
C MET A 256 -3.76 6.50 0.46
N TYR A 257 -4.62 5.73 1.12
CA TYR A 257 -4.33 4.40 1.66
C TYR A 257 -5.22 3.37 0.95
N ARG A 258 -4.81 2.98 -0.28
CA ARG A 258 -5.63 2.09 -1.11
C ARG A 258 -5.58 0.66 -0.62
N ALA A 259 -6.76 0.03 -0.55
CA ALA A 259 -6.84 -1.41 -0.35
C ALA A 259 -6.31 -2.14 -1.59
N LYS A 260 -5.61 -3.24 -1.37
CA LYS A 260 -5.20 -4.14 -2.46
C LYS A 260 -6.37 -5.03 -2.89
N SER A 261 -6.35 -5.51 -4.13
CA SER A 261 -7.38 -6.42 -4.63
C SER A 261 -7.35 -7.77 -3.90
N PHE A 262 -8.45 -8.50 -3.96
CA PHE A 262 -8.55 -9.86 -3.44
C PHE A 262 -7.43 -10.76 -3.99
N ASP A 263 -7.24 -10.78 -5.31
CA ASP A 263 -6.25 -11.65 -5.97
C ASP A 263 -4.81 -11.32 -5.50
N TYR A 264 -4.50 -10.03 -5.35
CA TYR A 264 -3.21 -9.60 -4.80
C TYR A 264 -2.99 -10.15 -3.39
N LEU A 265 -3.97 -10.00 -2.50
CA LEU A 265 -3.87 -10.46 -1.12
C LEU A 265 -3.92 -11.99 -0.99
N ALA A 266 -4.59 -12.68 -1.91
CA ALA A 266 -4.57 -14.14 -1.97
C ALA A 266 -3.16 -14.68 -2.26
N LEU A 267 -2.43 -14.06 -3.19
CA LEU A 267 -1.04 -14.40 -3.44
C LEU A 267 -0.15 -14.14 -2.23
N ILE A 268 -0.36 -13.02 -1.53
CA ILE A 268 0.37 -12.70 -0.28
C ILE A 268 0.05 -13.74 0.81
N ALA A 269 -1.21 -14.17 0.95
CA ALA A 269 -1.62 -15.19 1.90
C ALA A 269 -0.94 -16.56 1.65
N ASP A 270 -0.59 -16.83 0.40
CA ASP A 270 0.14 -18.01 -0.04
C ASP A 270 1.67 -17.85 -0.06
N ASP A 271 2.19 -16.76 0.53
CA ASP A 271 3.62 -16.39 0.53
C ASP A 271 4.24 -16.29 -0.88
N LYS A 272 3.41 -15.91 -1.86
CA LYS A 272 3.81 -15.67 -3.24
C LYS A 272 4.03 -14.19 -3.49
N THR A 273 4.97 -13.85 -4.37
CA THR A 273 5.20 -12.46 -4.80
C THR A 273 4.20 -12.10 -5.91
N PRO A 274 3.28 -11.16 -5.68
CA PRO A 274 2.32 -10.75 -6.71
C PRO A 274 3.00 -9.94 -7.81
N VAL A 275 2.69 -10.27 -9.06
CA VAL A 275 3.05 -9.50 -10.25
C VAL A 275 1.81 -9.31 -11.10
N PHE A 276 1.65 -8.13 -11.67
CA PHE A 276 0.51 -7.86 -12.55
C PHE A 276 0.81 -8.34 -13.97
N ASP A 277 0.06 -9.33 -14.43
CA ASP A 277 0.07 -9.80 -15.80
C ASP A 277 -0.75 -8.81 -16.66
N THR A 278 -0.05 -8.02 -17.47
CA THR A 278 -0.65 -6.98 -18.30
C THR A 278 -1.47 -7.54 -19.46
N GLU A 279 -1.16 -8.75 -19.93
CA GLU A 279 -1.89 -9.42 -21.04
C GLU A 279 -3.26 -9.92 -20.56
N ASN A 280 -3.25 -10.65 -19.42
CA ASN A 280 -4.47 -11.23 -18.86
C ASN A 280 -5.17 -10.31 -17.85
N LYS A 281 -4.61 -9.12 -17.56
CA LYS A 281 -5.14 -8.10 -16.64
C LYS A 281 -5.44 -8.65 -15.23
N LYS A 282 -4.60 -9.55 -14.72
CA LYS A 282 -4.75 -10.19 -13.40
C LYS A 282 -3.45 -10.22 -12.62
N TRP A 283 -3.57 -10.39 -11.30
CA TRP A 283 -2.42 -10.65 -10.44
C TRP A 283 -2.06 -12.13 -10.50
N VAL A 284 -0.78 -12.44 -10.70
CA VAL A 284 -0.23 -13.80 -10.75
C VAL A 284 1.03 -13.90 -9.89
N ALA A 285 1.44 -15.11 -9.53
CA ALA A 285 2.70 -15.33 -8.84
C ALA A 285 3.89 -15.06 -9.78
N TRP A 286 4.95 -14.44 -9.27
CA TRP A 286 6.16 -14.14 -10.04
C TRP A 286 6.73 -15.36 -10.79
N LYS A 287 6.69 -16.55 -10.17
CA LYS A 287 7.18 -17.79 -10.80
C LYS A 287 6.41 -18.16 -12.07
N GLU A 288 5.10 -17.91 -12.09
CA GLU A 288 4.25 -18.24 -13.26
C GLU A 288 4.65 -17.43 -14.50
N ILE A 289 5.04 -16.16 -14.32
CA ILE A 289 5.53 -15.32 -15.43
C ILE A 289 6.90 -15.81 -15.91
N THR A 290 7.83 -16.09 -15.00
CA THR A 290 9.17 -16.54 -15.37
C THR A 290 9.17 -17.89 -16.07
N ASP A 291 8.30 -18.80 -15.67
CA ASP A 291 8.16 -20.11 -16.31
C ASP A 291 7.51 -19.98 -17.69
N LYS A 292 6.54 -19.08 -17.86
CA LYS A 292 5.95 -18.77 -19.17
C LYS A 292 6.98 -18.12 -20.11
N GLU A 293 7.73 -17.12 -19.64
CA GLU A 293 8.78 -16.47 -20.43
C GLU A 293 9.88 -17.45 -20.87
N LYS A 294 10.23 -18.43 -20.03
CA LYS A 294 11.16 -19.51 -20.39
C LYS A 294 10.59 -20.45 -21.43
N ALA A 295 9.35 -20.91 -21.24
CA ALA A 295 8.69 -21.78 -22.19
C ALA A 295 8.53 -21.12 -23.59
N GLU A 296 8.24 -19.82 -23.61
CA GLU A 296 8.17 -19.06 -24.87
C GLU A 296 9.56 -18.91 -25.54
N GLN A 297 10.64 -18.73 -24.76
CA GLN A 297 11.99 -18.68 -25.28
C GLN A 297 12.46 -20.04 -25.80
N GLU A 298 12.14 -21.13 -25.08
CA GLU A 298 12.44 -22.49 -25.52
C GLU A 298 11.68 -22.85 -26.83
N ALA A 299 10.37 -22.51 -26.90
CA ALA A 299 9.60 -22.72 -28.11
C ALA A 299 10.10 -21.87 -29.31
N ALA A 300 10.55 -20.63 -29.04
CA ALA A 300 11.12 -19.76 -30.07
C ALA A 300 12.51 -20.24 -30.54
N GLN A 301 13.26 -20.93 -29.70
CA GLN A 301 14.51 -21.58 -30.09
C GLN A 301 14.28 -22.84 -30.90
N GLU A 302 13.34 -23.71 -30.50
CA GLU A 302 12.96 -24.90 -31.28
C GLU A 302 12.45 -24.54 -32.69
N LEU A 303 11.70 -23.43 -32.82
CA LEU A 303 11.25 -22.95 -34.13
C LEU A 303 12.41 -22.47 -35.03
N LYS A 304 13.51 -22.00 -34.45
CA LYS A 304 14.71 -21.55 -35.19
C LYS A 304 15.65 -22.71 -35.54
N GLU A 305 15.60 -23.83 -34.80
CA GLU A 305 16.39 -25.02 -35.02
C GLU A 305 15.73 -26.04 -35.95
N GLN A 306 14.47 -25.82 -36.37
CA GLN A 306 13.91 -26.66 -37.43
C GLN A 306 14.70 -26.44 -38.71
N PRO A 307 15.25 -27.52 -39.33
CA PRO A 307 16.05 -27.44 -40.54
C PRO A 307 15.18 -26.78 -41.62
N LYS A 308 15.72 -25.72 -42.19
CA LYS A 308 15.10 -25.05 -43.35
C LYS A 308 14.78 -26.12 -44.40
N PRO A 309 13.55 -26.21 -44.91
CA PRO A 309 13.26 -27.14 -45.98
C PRO A 309 14.27 -26.92 -47.08
N GLU A 310 14.93 -28.02 -47.52
CA GLU A 310 15.89 -27.97 -48.63
C GLU A 310 15.21 -27.33 -49.84
N PRO A 311 15.90 -26.42 -50.53
CA PRO A 311 15.33 -25.79 -51.70
C PRO A 311 15.08 -26.92 -52.74
N ASN A 312 13.82 -27.02 -53.22
CA ASN A 312 13.44 -27.91 -54.30
C ASN A 312 14.46 -27.77 -55.45
N PRO A 313 15.01 -28.91 -55.96
CA PRO A 313 15.95 -28.82 -57.10
C PRO A 313 15.27 -28.09 -58.26
N ALA A 314 15.98 -27.10 -58.81
CA ALA A 314 15.52 -26.33 -59.94
C ALA A 314 15.17 -27.27 -61.08
N PRO A 315 14.07 -27.05 -61.84
CA PRO A 315 13.74 -27.85 -63.00
C PRO A 315 14.88 -27.77 -64.02
N GLN A 316 15.39 -28.91 -64.43
CA GLN A 316 16.42 -29.02 -65.46
C GLN A 316 15.88 -28.42 -66.79
N PRO A 317 16.71 -27.72 -67.56
CA PRO A 317 16.28 -27.20 -68.85
C PRO A 317 16.03 -28.35 -69.82
N VAL A 318 14.83 -28.42 -70.37
CA VAL A 318 14.45 -29.31 -71.46
C VAL A 318 15.24 -28.87 -72.68
N VAL A 319 16.15 -29.68 -73.15
CA VAL A 319 16.84 -29.52 -74.45
C VAL A 319 15.84 -29.82 -75.56
N SER A 320 15.38 -28.79 -76.26
CA SER A 320 14.62 -28.94 -77.50
C SER A 320 15.61 -29.34 -78.59
N SER A 321 15.47 -30.53 -79.12
CA SER A 321 16.08 -30.96 -80.41
C SER A 321 15.34 -30.29 -81.51
N ASP A 322 15.96 -29.33 -82.16
CA ASP A 322 15.55 -28.80 -83.49
C ASP A 322 15.85 -29.87 -84.57
N ASP A 323 14.80 -30.51 -85.05
CA ASP A 323 14.87 -31.23 -86.32
C ASP A 323 14.31 -30.30 -87.41
N GLU A 324 15.23 -29.86 -88.25
CA GLU A 324 14.91 -29.17 -89.45
C GLU A 324 14.29 -30.20 -90.43
N GLU A 325 13.04 -29.95 -90.85
CA GLU A 325 12.50 -30.52 -92.07
C GLU A 325 12.16 -29.41 -93.00
N GLU A 326 12.91 -29.43 -94.11
CA GLU A 326 12.68 -28.63 -95.33
C GLU A 326 11.35 -28.88 -95.93
N LEU A 327 10.66 -27.83 -96.33
CA LEU A 327 9.50 -27.88 -97.23
C LEU A 327 9.90 -27.50 -98.69
N PRO A 328 9.52 -28.29 -99.67
CA PRO A 328 9.61 -27.83 -101.06
C PRO A 328 8.29 -27.24 -101.48
N PHE A 329 8.42 -26.16 -102.26
CA PHE A 329 7.43 -25.34 -103.05
C PHE A 329 6.68 -24.26 -102.34
#